data_30a9675e1bd33631270e96cca67c77f4
#
_entry.id   30a9675e1bd33631270e96cca67c77f4
#
_cell.length_a   1.000
_cell.length_b   1.000
_cell.length_c   1.000
_cell.angle_alpha   90.00
_cell.angle_beta   90.00
_cell.angle_gamma   90.00
#
_symmetry.space_group_name_H-M   'P 1'
#
loop_
_entity.id
_entity.type
_entity.pdbx_description
1 polymer ?
#
loop_
_entity_poly.entity_id
_entity_poly.type
_entity_poly.pdbx_seq_one_letter_code
_entity_poly.pdbx_strand_id
1 'polypeptide(L)'
;MAHEIRMAGDDDFFGWLPLFAAYCEFYETELDDAKALIVWTWIRDENDPLEAALAVDEEGTPVGLAQFRVVPDTLRATRGVFLDDLYVGEDARGHGVGSALIEFVHARSLEVGTGGVSWITAADNADAQRLYDRLASRTNWVMYEMGA
;
A
#
# COMPACT_ATOMS: atom_id res chain seq x y z
N MET A 1 5.09 -12.84 16.53
CA MET A 1 5.52 -13.28 15.20
C MET A 1 6.33 -12.16 14.54
N ALA A 2 7.54 -12.46 14.14
CA ALA A 2 8.40 -11.48 13.51
C ALA A 2 8.09 -11.38 12.01
N HIS A 3 8.05 -10.16 11.51
CA HIS A 3 7.85 -9.87 10.08
C HIS A 3 8.93 -8.92 9.61
N GLU A 4 9.41 -9.14 8.42
CA GLU A 4 10.31 -8.21 7.74
C GLU A 4 9.50 -7.42 6.72
N ILE A 5 9.69 -6.11 6.68
CA ILE A 5 9.11 -5.27 5.65
C ILE A 5 10.23 -4.87 4.69
N ARG A 6 10.05 -5.13 3.42
CA ARG A 6 11.03 -4.82 2.40
C ARG A 6 10.37 -4.46 1.07
N MET A 7 11.12 -3.81 0.20
CA MET A 7 10.63 -3.51 -1.15
C MET A 7 10.50 -4.81 -1.95
N ALA A 8 9.50 -4.87 -2.83
CA ALA A 8 9.33 -5.99 -3.74
C ALA A 8 10.48 -6.03 -4.75
N GLY A 9 11.03 -7.21 -4.97
CA GLY A 9 12.11 -7.46 -5.90
C GLY A 9 11.67 -8.29 -7.10
N ASP A 10 12.63 -8.58 -7.99
CA ASP A 10 12.36 -9.29 -9.25
C ASP A 10 11.77 -10.68 -9.04
N ASP A 11 12.10 -11.34 -7.93
CA ASP A 11 11.66 -12.71 -7.65
C ASP A 11 10.32 -12.76 -6.89
N ASP A 12 9.66 -11.63 -6.68
CA ASP A 12 8.50 -11.55 -5.79
C ASP A 12 7.15 -11.66 -6.50
N PHE A 13 7.11 -11.81 -7.82
CA PHE A 13 5.84 -11.81 -8.55
C PHE A 13 4.85 -12.84 -8.01
N PHE A 14 5.29 -14.08 -7.81
CA PHE A 14 4.39 -15.15 -7.36
C PHE A 14 3.97 -15.05 -5.90
N GLY A 15 4.71 -14.31 -5.08
CA GLY A 15 4.30 -13.99 -3.72
C GLY A 15 3.42 -12.75 -3.64
N TRP A 16 3.64 -11.79 -4.52
CA TRP A 16 2.87 -10.56 -4.64
C TRP A 16 1.46 -10.83 -5.21
N LEU A 17 1.37 -11.66 -6.24
CA LEU A 17 0.13 -11.88 -6.98
C LEU A 17 -1.04 -12.33 -6.11
N PRO A 18 -0.90 -13.33 -5.22
CA PRO A 18 -2.02 -13.75 -4.37
C PRO A 18 -2.51 -12.64 -3.44
N LEU A 19 -1.60 -11.80 -2.95
CA LEU A 19 -1.96 -10.67 -2.07
C LEU A 19 -2.75 -9.62 -2.84
N PHE A 20 -2.28 -9.26 -4.03
CA PHE A 20 -2.98 -8.28 -4.86
C PHE A 20 -4.32 -8.82 -5.34
N ALA A 21 -4.39 -10.10 -5.70
CA ALA A 21 -5.65 -10.74 -6.09
C ALA A 21 -6.67 -10.71 -4.95
N ALA A 22 -6.25 -11.01 -3.72
CA ALA A 22 -7.12 -10.97 -2.55
C ALA A 22 -7.59 -9.54 -2.24
N TYR A 23 -6.72 -8.55 -2.42
CA TYR A 23 -7.08 -7.15 -2.27
C TYR A 23 -8.14 -6.73 -3.29
N CYS A 24 -7.96 -7.11 -4.55
CA CYS A 24 -8.94 -6.82 -5.61
C CYS A 24 -10.28 -7.49 -5.32
N GLU A 25 -10.27 -8.73 -4.86
CA GLU A 25 -11.49 -9.45 -4.47
C GLU A 25 -12.22 -8.74 -3.32
N PHE A 26 -11.49 -8.27 -2.33
CA PHE A 26 -12.06 -7.51 -1.22
C PHE A 26 -12.83 -6.27 -1.70
N TYR A 27 -12.35 -5.61 -2.76
CA TYR A 27 -13.00 -4.44 -3.35
C TYR A 27 -13.88 -4.80 -4.54
N GLU A 28 -14.21 -6.09 -4.71
CA GLU A 28 -15.10 -6.56 -5.77
C GLU A 28 -14.63 -6.13 -7.16
N THR A 29 -13.31 -6.07 -7.34
CA THR A 29 -12.66 -5.71 -8.59
C THR A 29 -12.13 -6.96 -9.24
N GLU A 30 -12.52 -7.18 -10.49
CA GLU A 30 -12.04 -8.34 -11.25
C GLU A 30 -10.58 -8.15 -11.65
N LEU A 31 -9.75 -9.15 -11.33
CA LEU A 31 -8.34 -9.18 -11.71
C LEU A 31 -8.10 -10.36 -12.63
N ASP A 32 -7.59 -10.10 -13.84
CA ASP A 32 -7.13 -11.12 -14.74
C ASP A 32 -5.60 -11.06 -14.89
N ASP A 33 -5.01 -12.02 -15.59
CA ASP A 33 -3.57 -12.10 -15.78
C ASP A 33 -2.99 -10.86 -16.47
N ALA A 34 -3.73 -10.31 -17.43
CA ALA A 34 -3.26 -9.13 -18.17
C ALA A 34 -3.17 -7.91 -17.26
N LYS A 35 -4.17 -7.68 -16.42
CA LYS A 35 -4.14 -6.57 -15.46
C LYS A 35 -3.04 -6.74 -14.43
N ALA A 36 -2.87 -7.96 -13.92
CA ALA A 36 -1.81 -8.25 -12.95
C ALA A 36 -0.44 -7.95 -13.53
N LEU A 37 -0.18 -8.37 -14.76
CA LEU A 37 1.10 -8.11 -15.43
C LEU A 37 1.32 -6.62 -15.69
N ILE A 38 0.28 -5.87 -16.01
CA ILE A 38 0.38 -4.43 -16.18
C ILE A 38 0.83 -3.77 -14.88
N VAL A 39 0.17 -4.07 -13.77
CA VAL A 39 0.52 -3.47 -12.47
C VAL A 39 1.91 -3.90 -12.04
N TRP A 40 2.26 -5.16 -12.20
CA TRP A 40 3.60 -5.65 -11.88
C TRP A 40 4.67 -4.95 -12.70
N THR A 41 4.42 -4.70 -13.98
CA THR A 41 5.34 -3.96 -14.85
C THR A 41 5.57 -2.54 -14.31
N TRP A 42 4.53 -1.87 -13.84
CA TRP A 42 4.70 -0.55 -13.21
C TRP A 42 5.59 -0.62 -11.98
N ILE A 43 5.38 -1.61 -11.13
CA ILE A 43 6.17 -1.79 -9.90
C ILE A 43 7.65 -2.03 -10.22
N ARG A 44 7.93 -2.75 -11.30
CA ARG A 44 9.31 -3.08 -11.70
C ARG A 44 9.99 -2.03 -12.56
N ASP A 45 9.26 -1.04 -13.06
CA ASP A 45 9.80 0.03 -13.88
C ASP A 45 10.32 1.17 -12.99
N GLU A 46 11.63 1.39 -13.02
CA GLU A 46 12.28 2.46 -12.25
C GLU A 46 11.76 3.86 -12.59
N ASN A 47 11.19 4.03 -13.77
CA ASN A 47 10.65 5.31 -14.22
C ASN A 47 9.18 5.50 -13.88
N ASP A 48 8.53 4.47 -13.34
CA ASP A 48 7.13 4.57 -12.89
C ASP A 48 7.09 5.00 -11.43
N PRO A 49 6.15 5.88 -11.03
CA PRO A 49 6.07 6.31 -9.63
C PRO A 49 5.57 5.21 -8.67
N LEU A 50 4.95 4.15 -9.16
CA LEU A 50 4.40 3.11 -8.29
C LEU A 50 5.51 2.25 -7.68
N GLU A 51 5.49 2.13 -6.36
CA GLU A 51 6.39 1.27 -5.60
C GLU A 51 5.55 0.28 -4.79
N ALA A 52 6.15 -0.85 -4.42
CA ALA A 52 5.49 -1.85 -3.60
C ALA A 52 6.44 -2.37 -2.52
N ALA A 53 5.91 -2.52 -1.31
CA ALA A 53 6.59 -3.16 -0.19
C ALA A 53 5.81 -4.40 0.23
N LEU A 54 6.53 -5.39 0.71
CA LEU A 54 5.96 -6.65 1.18
C LEU A 54 6.32 -6.85 2.65
N ALA A 55 5.36 -7.36 3.41
CA ALA A 55 5.62 -7.92 4.72
C ALA A 55 5.84 -9.42 4.54
N VAL A 56 6.95 -9.93 5.04
CA VAL A 56 7.36 -11.31 4.83
C VAL A 56 7.49 -11.97 6.20
N ASP A 57 6.97 -13.18 6.35
CA ASP A 57 7.07 -13.92 7.59
C ASP A 57 8.44 -14.59 7.77
N GLU A 58 8.62 -15.33 8.86
CA GLU A 58 9.88 -15.99 9.19
C GLU A 58 10.30 -17.06 8.16
N GLU A 59 9.33 -17.57 7.40
CA GLU A 59 9.56 -18.59 6.38
C GLU A 59 9.81 -17.97 4.99
N GLY A 60 9.81 -16.65 4.91
CA GLY A 60 10.01 -15.95 3.65
C GLY A 60 8.74 -15.78 2.83
N THR A 61 7.58 -16.08 3.40
CA THR A 61 6.31 -15.99 2.68
C THR A 61 5.73 -14.57 2.80
N PRO A 62 5.40 -13.90 1.69
CA PRO A 62 4.72 -12.61 1.73
C PRO A 62 3.34 -12.75 2.35
N VAL A 63 3.04 -11.93 3.36
CA VAL A 63 1.77 -11.95 4.10
C VAL A 63 1.07 -10.59 4.12
N GLY A 64 1.72 -9.56 3.59
CA GLY A 64 1.14 -8.23 3.52
C GLY A 64 1.74 -7.43 2.38
N LEU A 65 0.99 -6.44 1.91
CA LEU A 65 1.33 -5.64 0.74
C LEU A 65 0.98 -4.18 0.97
N ALA A 66 1.89 -3.28 0.61
CA ALA A 66 1.61 -1.85 0.48
C ALA A 66 2.07 -1.39 -0.89
N GLN A 67 1.19 -0.72 -1.62
CA GLN A 67 1.52 -0.10 -2.90
C GLN A 67 1.32 1.40 -2.78
N PHE A 68 2.32 2.15 -3.20
CA PHE A 68 2.34 3.58 -2.96
C PHE A 68 3.14 4.30 -4.04
N ARG A 69 2.97 5.60 -4.11
CA ARG A 69 3.67 6.42 -5.10
C ARG A 69 4.07 7.77 -4.52
N VAL A 70 5.23 8.24 -4.94
CA VAL A 70 5.71 9.57 -4.61
C VAL A 70 4.90 10.57 -5.42
N VAL A 71 4.36 11.59 -4.76
CA VAL A 71 3.53 12.60 -5.39
C VAL A 71 4.03 14.01 -5.02
N PRO A 72 3.93 14.98 -5.95
CA PRO A 72 4.24 16.36 -5.60
C PRO A 72 3.14 16.95 -4.70
N ASP A 73 3.58 17.67 -3.69
CA ASP A 73 2.70 18.50 -2.84
C ASP A 73 2.96 19.95 -3.26
N THR A 74 2.09 20.47 -4.10
CA THR A 74 2.31 21.77 -4.72
C THR A 74 2.15 22.92 -3.73
N LEU A 75 1.25 22.79 -2.75
CA LEU A 75 1.02 23.84 -1.76
C LEU A 75 2.20 24.01 -0.82
N ARG A 76 2.94 22.95 -0.56
CA ARG A 76 4.11 22.98 0.31
C ARG A 76 5.44 23.00 -0.45
N ALA A 77 5.37 22.87 -1.78
CA ALA A 77 6.54 22.79 -2.66
C ALA A 77 7.52 21.68 -2.23
N THR A 78 6.99 20.50 -1.96
CA THR A 78 7.75 19.34 -1.55
C THR A 78 7.15 18.08 -2.18
N ARG A 79 7.64 16.91 -1.78
CA ARG A 79 7.06 15.64 -2.19
C ARG A 79 6.56 14.89 -0.96
N GLY A 80 5.54 14.11 -1.17
CA GLY A 80 4.99 13.19 -0.19
C GLY A 80 4.69 11.86 -0.86
N VAL A 81 3.93 11.03 -0.19
CA VAL A 81 3.56 9.70 -0.69
C VAL A 81 2.05 9.53 -0.57
N PHE A 82 1.44 8.98 -1.60
CA PHE A 82 0.08 8.48 -1.54
C PHE A 82 0.11 6.97 -1.45
N LEU A 83 -0.51 6.40 -0.42
CA LEU A 83 -0.63 4.97 -0.23
C LEU A 83 -1.89 4.51 -0.97
N ASP A 84 -1.69 3.84 -2.11
CA ASP A 84 -2.79 3.41 -2.97
C ASP A 84 -3.50 2.17 -2.44
N ASP A 85 -2.73 1.19 -1.98
CA ASP A 85 -3.26 -0.11 -1.59
C ASP A 85 -2.54 -0.63 -0.34
N LEU A 86 -3.31 -1.14 0.61
CA LEU A 86 -2.78 -1.78 1.81
C LEU A 86 -3.59 -3.05 2.06
N TYR A 87 -2.89 -4.18 2.15
CA TYR A 87 -3.56 -5.45 2.40
C TYR A 87 -2.71 -6.33 3.31
N VAL A 88 -3.35 -6.96 4.27
CA VAL A 88 -2.73 -7.96 5.15
C VAL A 88 -3.52 -9.25 4.99
N GLY A 89 -2.83 -10.35 4.72
CA GLY A 89 -3.43 -11.66 4.60
C GLY A 89 -4.19 -12.04 5.87
N GLU A 90 -5.28 -12.75 5.71
CA GLU A 90 -6.21 -13.05 6.80
C GLU A 90 -5.52 -13.69 8.01
N ASP A 91 -4.62 -14.65 7.77
CA ASP A 91 -3.90 -15.35 8.83
C ASP A 91 -2.84 -14.49 9.55
N ALA A 92 -2.44 -13.39 8.95
CA ALA A 92 -1.42 -12.50 9.50
C ALA A 92 -2.03 -11.29 10.23
N ARG A 93 -3.35 -11.14 10.22
CA ARG A 93 -4.03 -10.01 10.87
C ARG A 93 -3.94 -10.12 12.39
N GLY A 94 -3.96 -8.95 13.05
CA GLY A 94 -3.86 -8.90 14.50
C GLY A 94 -2.43 -8.99 15.05
N HIS A 95 -1.42 -8.95 14.19
CA HIS A 95 -0.01 -9.04 14.58
C HIS A 95 0.79 -7.78 14.25
N GLY A 96 0.12 -6.67 13.98
CA GLY A 96 0.79 -5.38 13.72
C GLY A 96 1.38 -5.22 12.32
N VAL A 97 1.06 -6.10 11.37
CA VAL A 97 1.62 -6.05 10.01
C VAL A 97 1.17 -4.79 9.28
N GLY A 98 -0.11 -4.43 9.38
CA GLY A 98 -0.61 -3.22 8.74
C GLY A 98 0.08 -1.96 9.24
N SER A 99 0.25 -1.85 10.57
CA SER A 99 1.00 -0.72 11.17
C SER A 99 2.43 -0.69 10.68
N ALA A 100 3.11 -1.84 10.62
CA ALA A 100 4.50 -1.92 10.18
C ALA A 100 4.63 -1.49 8.71
N LEU A 101 3.69 -1.89 7.86
CA LEU A 101 3.68 -1.47 6.45
C LEU A 101 3.50 0.05 6.32
N ILE A 102 2.56 0.63 7.08
CA ILE A 102 2.33 2.08 7.05
C ILE A 102 3.58 2.83 7.55
N GLU A 103 4.20 2.34 8.61
CA GLU A 103 5.42 2.95 9.15
C GLU A 103 6.57 2.88 8.14
N PHE A 104 6.69 1.78 7.39
CA PHE A 104 7.66 1.66 6.32
C PHE A 104 7.42 2.71 5.22
N VAL A 105 6.17 2.87 4.82
CA VAL A 105 5.79 3.87 3.81
C VAL A 105 6.05 5.30 4.33
N HIS A 106 5.76 5.53 5.60
CA HIS A 106 6.06 6.83 6.23
C HIS A 106 7.56 7.13 6.22
N ALA A 107 8.40 6.16 6.54
CA ALA A 107 9.86 6.32 6.46
C ALA A 107 10.29 6.67 5.02
N ARG A 108 9.68 6.02 4.03
CA ARG A 108 9.93 6.34 2.62
C ARG A 108 9.53 7.79 2.29
N SER A 109 8.43 8.27 2.85
CA SER A 109 7.99 9.66 2.63
C SER A 109 9.00 10.67 3.14
N LEU A 110 9.67 10.37 4.25
CA LEU A 110 10.69 11.25 4.82
C LEU A 110 11.97 11.29 3.97
N GLU A 111 12.23 10.27 3.19
CA GLU A 111 13.35 10.26 2.26
C GLU A 111 13.11 11.17 1.04
N VAL A 112 11.87 11.37 0.63
CA VAL A 112 11.55 12.11 -0.60
C VAL A 112 11.15 13.56 -0.34
N GLY A 113 10.76 13.90 0.88
CA GLY A 113 10.35 15.26 1.21
C GLY A 113 9.64 15.36 2.55
N THR A 114 8.83 16.39 2.73
CA THR A 114 8.11 16.67 3.97
C THR A 114 6.60 16.61 3.82
N GLY A 115 6.10 16.10 2.69
CA GLY A 115 4.65 16.04 2.41
C GLY A 115 3.89 14.98 3.19
N GLY A 116 4.59 14.03 3.82
CA GLY A 116 3.97 12.96 4.59
C GLY A 116 3.30 11.90 3.73
N VAL A 117 2.42 11.11 4.36
CA VAL A 117 1.68 10.04 3.69
C VAL A 117 0.18 10.30 3.83
N SER A 118 -0.55 10.14 2.75
CA SER A 118 -2.02 10.19 2.78
C SER A 118 -2.60 8.96 2.10
N TRP A 119 -3.79 8.57 2.52
CA TRP A 119 -4.54 7.46 1.95
C TRP A 119 -6.03 7.64 2.18
N ILE A 120 -6.81 6.83 1.48
CA ILE A 120 -8.26 6.79 1.64
C ILE A 120 -8.69 5.37 2.01
N THR A 121 -9.86 5.26 2.61
CA THR A 121 -10.51 3.98 2.88
C THR A 121 -12.01 4.14 2.72
N ALA A 122 -12.72 3.02 2.56
CA ALA A 122 -14.17 3.07 2.49
C ALA A 122 -14.75 3.62 3.80
N ALA A 123 -15.76 4.47 3.67
CA ALA A 123 -16.37 5.14 4.83
C ALA A 123 -16.96 4.17 5.84
N ASP A 124 -17.34 2.97 5.39
CA ASP A 124 -17.91 1.91 6.23
C ASP A 124 -16.89 0.87 6.71
N ASN A 125 -15.62 1.03 6.37
CA ASN A 125 -14.57 0.11 6.80
C ASN A 125 -14.10 0.49 8.22
N ALA A 126 -14.91 0.14 9.21
CA ALA A 126 -14.67 0.51 10.60
C ALA A 126 -13.39 -0.12 11.17
N ASP A 127 -13.07 -1.35 10.79
CA ASP A 127 -11.87 -2.03 11.27
C ASP A 127 -10.60 -1.33 10.83
N ALA A 128 -10.52 -0.97 9.56
CA ALA A 128 -9.37 -0.23 9.03
C ALA A 128 -9.26 1.15 9.68
N GLN A 129 -10.37 1.84 9.84
CA GLN A 129 -10.38 3.17 10.46
C GLN A 129 -9.91 3.15 11.91
N ARG A 130 -10.20 2.10 12.67
CA ARG A 130 -9.69 1.96 14.04
C ARG A 130 -8.16 1.90 14.05
N LEU A 131 -7.56 1.18 13.11
CA LEU A 131 -6.10 1.17 12.96
C LEU A 131 -5.58 2.55 12.58
N TYR A 132 -6.18 3.18 11.59
CA TYR A 132 -5.72 4.47 11.06
C TYR A 132 -5.84 5.59 12.08
N ASP A 133 -6.88 5.58 12.91
CA ASP A 133 -7.06 6.59 13.97
C ASP A 133 -5.95 6.54 15.02
N ARG A 134 -5.29 5.39 15.20
CA ARG A 134 -4.14 5.28 16.11
C ARG A 134 -2.85 5.79 15.49
N LEU A 135 -2.74 5.79 14.16
CA LEU A 135 -1.49 6.10 13.45
C LEU A 135 -1.47 7.51 12.86
N ALA A 136 -2.63 8.04 12.53
CA ALA A 136 -2.75 9.27 11.75
C ALA A 136 -3.99 10.05 12.16
N SER A 137 -4.21 11.17 11.50
CA SER A 137 -5.37 12.02 11.74
C SER A 137 -6.32 11.95 10.55
N ARG A 138 -7.60 11.76 10.84
CA ARG A 138 -8.63 11.83 9.81
C ARG A 138 -8.70 13.26 9.29
N THR A 139 -8.67 13.42 7.97
CA THR A 139 -8.82 14.75 7.35
C THR A 139 -10.30 15.09 7.16
N ASN A 140 -10.54 16.35 6.83
CA ASN A 140 -11.88 16.81 6.43
C ASN A 140 -11.99 17.05 4.92
N TRP A 141 -11.03 16.53 4.15
CA TRP A 141 -11.08 16.59 2.69
C TRP A 141 -12.18 15.66 2.17
N VAL A 142 -12.84 16.08 1.11
CA VAL A 142 -13.84 15.27 0.42
C VAL A 142 -13.29 14.93 -0.95
N MET A 143 -13.42 13.67 -1.35
CA MET A 143 -12.95 13.20 -2.64
C MET A 143 -14.06 13.29 -3.67
N TYR A 144 -13.73 13.82 -4.85
CA TYR A 144 -14.64 13.86 -6.00
C TYR A 144 -14.04 13.02 -7.13
N GLU A 145 -14.91 12.34 -7.85
CA GLU A 145 -14.52 11.60 -9.04
C GLU A 145 -15.38 12.01 -10.21
N MET A 146 -14.77 12.12 -11.38
CA MET A 146 -15.49 12.32 -12.64
C MET A 146 -15.20 11.09 -13.49
N GLY A 147 -16.24 10.33 -13.85
CA GLY A 147 -16.08 9.08 -14.60
C GLY A 147 -15.48 9.27 -15.98
N ALA A 148 -14.84 8.22 -16.46
CA ALA A 148 -14.23 8.19 -17.79
C ALA A 148 -15.27 7.97 -18.88
#